data_5c19fdebb84fff7991880a3e7c0a3b3e
#
_entry.id   5c19fdebb84fff7991880a3e7c0a3b3e
#
_cell.length_a   1.000
_cell.length_b   1.000
_cell.length_c   1.000
_cell.angle_alpha   90.00
_cell.angle_beta   90.00
_cell.angle_gamma   90.00
#
_symmetry.space_group_name_H-M   'P 1'
#
loop_
_entity.id
_entity.type
_entity.pdbx_description
1 polymer ?
#
loop_
_entity_poly.entity_id
_entity_poly.type
_entity_poly.pdbx_seq_one_letter_code
_entity_poly.pdbx_strand_id
1 'polypeptide(L)'
;MTGGLSAQDAALVYVIDIRNEIGSGLGTYISDGIQTAEMAGADAIVFDVDTPGGRVDSAVNIIRSIQDTQVPTIAFVNRQAISAGAMISIACNQIVMTSGGTIGDSAPVNIQGQEVGEKAISYIQGTIRATAERENRNPDIAEAMVDKELVLVKLTDGQIIKLLPEEYIAREEEGEEMEILCAQGKLLTLSTQQALEYEFVDAQAETLTDLLAQYEIVEVDGIKLPLTEDGIAQRQQDTGISEINRLKTLAGARITEVEATLADRIVFFITNPLISSLLLSLGILGIFIEIRTPGFGIPGFLGLLCVGLFFGGHMLTKIGAEWAFLLFLIGLGLIAVEVFVIPGFGVAGILGITLMLGSVFFVFDKAYEFRTAVMWLSVSVILSGGLVILAAFLLPETQLFRRLALSTVMDTQMGYHSSSSEDFQAYLGQSGTALTPLRPSGTARIANNRVDVVTVGDFIAQDSTVKVVNVEGPKVFVEAVEDD
;
A
#
# COMPACT_ATOMS: atom_id res chain seq x y z
N MET A 1 -41.91 -18.59 37.18
CA MET A 1 -42.47 -17.99 35.97
C MET A 1 -41.32 -17.34 35.24
N THR A 2 -40.74 -18.04 34.29
CA THR A 2 -39.67 -17.53 33.44
C THR A 2 -40.35 -16.70 32.31
N GLY A 3 -40.47 -15.40 32.54
CA GLY A 3 -40.90 -14.48 31.48
C GLY A 3 -39.82 -14.46 30.40
N GLY A 4 -40.10 -15.06 29.26
CA GLY A 4 -39.25 -14.90 28.08
C GLY A 4 -39.24 -13.41 27.68
N LEU A 5 -38.08 -12.79 27.77
CA LEU A 5 -37.82 -11.48 27.17
C LEU A 5 -38.27 -11.55 25.70
N SER A 6 -39.11 -10.62 25.29
CA SER A 6 -39.50 -10.50 23.89
C SER A 6 -38.24 -10.23 23.08
N ALA A 7 -38.15 -10.74 21.86
CA ALA A 7 -36.97 -10.53 20.99
C ALA A 7 -36.69 -9.05 20.67
N GLN A 8 -37.60 -8.15 21.06
CA GLN A 8 -37.49 -6.69 20.95
C GLN A 8 -36.74 -6.03 22.13
N ASP A 9 -36.57 -6.73 23.26
CA ASP A 9 -35.91 -6.20 24.47
C ASP A 9 -34.46 -6.65 24.64
N ALA A 10 -33.96 -7.58 23.79
CA ALA A 10 -32.58 -8.02 23.84
C ALA A 10 -31.63 -6.91 23.41
N ALA A 11 -30.51 -6.76 24.15
CA ALA A 11 -29.46 -5.80 23.77
C ALA A 11 -28.92 -6.13 22.38
N LEU A 12 -28.52 -5.09 21.64
CA LEU A 12 -27.88 -5.20 20.33
C LEU A 12 -26.39 -4.97 20.48
N VAL A 13 -25.58 -5.98 20.25
CA VAL A 13 -24.12 -5.91 20.33
C VAL A 13 -23.52 -6.07 18.95
N TYR A 14 -22.68 -5.11 18.56
CA TYR A 14 -21.87 -5.19 17.37
C TYR A 14 -20.48 -5.73 17.69
N VAL A 15 -20.01 -6.70 16.92
CA VAL A 15 -18.67 -7.27 17.07
C VAL A 15 -17.84 -6.86 15.86
N ILE A 16 -16.67 -6.27 16.12
CA ILE A 16 -15.74 -5.78 15.09
C ILE A 16 -14.40 -6.49 15.29
N ASP A 17 -13.96 -7.24 14.30
CA ASP A 17 -12.68 -7.95 14.34
C ASP A 17 -11.50 -6.98 14.17
N ILE A 18 -10.51 -7.07 15.09
CA ILE A 18 -9.20 -6.44 14.99
C ILE A 18 -8.15 -7.52 14.90
N ARG A 19 -8.00 -8.09 13.70
CA ARG A 19 -7.11 -9.23 13.45
C ARG A 19 -6.01 -8.87 12.46
N ASN A 20 -4.87 -9.56 12.56
CA ASN A 20 -3.69 -9.33 11.73
C ASN A 20 -3.04 -7.94 11.96
N GLU A 21 -2.20 -7.51 11.02
CA GLU A 21 -1.50 -6.23 11.09
C GLU A 21 -2.46 -5.05 10.86
N ILE A 22 -2.37 -4.03 11.71
CA ILE A 22 -3.21 -2.83 11.63
C ILE A 22 -2.66 -1.89 10.55
N GLY A 23 -3.21 -2.02 9.34
CA GLY A 23 -2.95 -1.13 8.21
C GLY A 23 -4.03 -0.05 8.04
N SER A 24 -3.84 0.83 7.05
CA SER A 24 -4.80 1.90 6.73
C SER A 24 -6.19 1.38 6.34
N GLY A 25 -6.25 0.26 5.62
CA GLY A 25 -7.51 -0.39 5.26
C GLY A 25 -8.29 -0.87 6.48
N LEU A 26 -7.62 -1.56 7.42
CA LEU A 26 -8.24 -2.04 8.66
C LEU A 26 -8.72 -0.85 9.51
N GLY A 27 -7.95 0.24 9.57
CA GLY A 27 -8.36 1.46 10.28
C GLY A 27 -9.68 2.03 9.74
N THR A 28 -9.84 2.09 8.41
CA THR A 28 -11.09 2.54 7.77
C THR A 28 -12.25 1.60 8.08
N TYR A 29 -12.03 0.28 7.94
CA TYR A 29 -13.03 -0.73 8.25
C TYR A 29 -13.55 -0.64 9.69
N ILE A 30 -12.66 -0.48 10.68
CA ILE A 30 -13.06 -0.34 12.09
C ILE A 30 -13.88 0.96 12.29
N SER A 31 -13.44 2.08 11.74
CA SER A 31 -14.16 3.35 11.85
C SER A 31 -15.55 3.30 11.20
N ASP A 32 -15.66 2.68 10.03
CA ASP A 32 -16.94 2.49 9.34
C ASP A 32 -17.84 1.47 10.08
N GLY A 33 -17.24 0.47 10.74
CA GLY A 33 -17.93 -0.47 11.62
C GLY A 33 -18.53 0.20 12.87
N ILE A 34 -17.79 1.09 13.51
CA ILE A 34 -18.28 1.92 14.65
C ILE A 34 -19.45 2.76 14.18
N GLN A 35 -19.31 3.47 13.07
CA GLN A 35 -20.39 4.30 12.52
C GLN A 35 -21.66 3.47 12.18
N THR A 36 -21.46 2.26 11.66
CA THR A 36 -22.55 1.33 11.37
C THR A 36 -23.28 0.91 12.64
N ALA A 37 -22.55 0.59 13.71
CA ALA A 37 -23.11 0.25 15.00
C ALA A 37 -23.90 1.43 15.62
N GLU A 38 -23.38 2.65 15.53
CA GLU A 38 -24.06 3.87 15.99
C GLU A 38 -25.38 4.09 15.25
N MET A 39 -25.35 4.02 13.91
CA MET A 39 -26.55 4.19 13.07
C MET A 39 -27.61 3.12 13.34
N ALA A 40 -27.19 1.91 13.70
CA ALA A 40 -28.09 0.82 14.05
C ALA A 40 -28.64 0.93 15.48
N GLY A 41 -28.14 1.88 16.30
CA GLY A 41 -28.53 2.00 17.69
C GLY A 41 -28.02 0.85 18.55
N ALA A 42 -26.79 0.42 18.34
CA ALA A 42 -26.16 -0.61 19.14
C ALA A 42 -26.09 -0.22 20.62
N ASP A 43 -26.29 -1.18 21.50
CA ASP A 43 -26.18 -0.99 22.95
C ASP A 43 -24.73 -1.11 23.41
N ALA A 44 -23.88 -1.90 22.70
CA ALA A 44 -22.45 -2.01 22.90
C ALA A 44 -21.70 -2.41 21.61
N ILE A 45 -20.41 -2.07 21.56
CA ILE A 45 -19.48 -2.55 20.56
C ILE A 45 -18.41 -3.38 21.26
N VAL A 46 -18.17 -4.60 20.78
CA VAL A 46 -17.07 -5.44 21.22
C VAL A 46 -16.04 -5.54 20.11
N PHE A 47 -14.81 -5.19 20.42
CA PHE A 47 -13.67 -5.40 19.52
C PHE A 47 -13.00 -6.73 19.85
N ASP A 48 -13.06 -7.72 18.94
CA ASP A 48 -12.35 -9.00 19.07
C ASP A 48 -10.90 -8.82 18.61
N VAL A 49 -9.98 -8.71 19.59
CA VAL A 49 -8.59 -8.30 19.37
C VAL A 49 -7.66 -9.52 19.37
N ASP A 50 -7.00 -9.75 18.21
CA ASP A 50 -5.90 -10.69 18.05
C ASP A 50 -4.92 -10.13 17.01
N THR A 51 -4.04 -9.24 17.44
CA THR A 51 -3.15 -8.48 16.54
C THR A 51 -1.73 -8.35 17.10
N PRO A 52 -0.71 -8.52 16.26
CA PRO A 52 0.67 -8.19 16.60
C PRO A 52 0.94 -6.68 16.59
N GLY A 53 -0.07 -5.85 16.27
CA GLY A 53 0.07 -4.42 16.13
C GLY A 53 0.07 -3.96 14.68
N GLY A 54 0.71 -2.82 14.41
CA GLY A 54 0.81 -2.25 13.07
C GLY A 54 1.07 -0.75 13.10
N ARG A 55 0.44 -0.03 12.20
CA ARG A 55 0.68 1.39 11.97
C ARG A 55 0.16 2.27 13.10
N VAL A 56 1.03 3.14 13.59
CA VAL A 56 0.70 4.11 14.65
C VAL A 56 -0.39 5.09 14.24
N ASP A 57 -0.33 5.63 13.03
CA ASP A 57 -1.34 6.58 12.52
C ASP A 57 -2.73 5.94 12.37
N SER A 58 -2.79 4.69 11.92
CA SER A 58 -4.03 3.91 11.89
C SER A 58 -4.56 3.66 13.30
N ALA A 59 -3.68 3.30 14.24
CA ALA A 59 -4.05 3.11 15.64
C ALA A 59 -4.62 4.40 16.25
N VAL A 60 -3.96 5.55 16.05
CA VAL A 60 -4.43 6.85 16.53
C VAL A 60 -5.80 7.22 15.93
N ASN A 61 -6.04 6.93 14.66
CA ASN A 61 -7.34 7.17 14.04
C ASN A 61 -8.43 6.27 14.63
N ILE A 62 -8.12 4.99 14.87
CA ILE A 62 -9.05 4.05 15.53
C ILE A 62 -9.35 4.52 16.96
N ILE A 63 -8.32 4.89 17.73
CA ILE A 63 -8.47 5.44 19.09
C ILE A 63 -9.44 6.63 19.08
N ARG A 64 -9.27 7.57 18.16
CA ARG A 64 -10.18 8.73 18.03
C ARG A 64 -11.62 8.28 17.73
N SER A 65 -11.80 7.35 16.79
CA SER A 65 -13.15 6.83 16.48
C SER A 65 -13.80 6.15 17.69
N ILE A 66 -13.03 5.41 18.50
CA ILE A 66 -13.50 4.82 19.76
C ILE A 66 -13.84 5.90 20.79
N GLN A 67 -13.01 6.93 20.90
CA GLN A 67 -13.22 8.01 21.86
C GLN A 67 -14.36 8.96 21.50
N ASP A 68 -14.70 9.07 20.22
CA ASP A 68 -15.78 9.94 19.72
C ASP A 68 -17.15 9.26 19.76
N THR A 69 -17.20 7.93 19.79
CA THR A 69 -18.48 7.20 19.87
C THR A 69 -19.13 7.34 21.24
N GLN A 70 -20.47 7.37 21.23
CA GLN A 70 -21.29 7.33 22.44
C GLN A 70 -21.77 5.90 22.78
N VAL A 71 -21.44 4.94 21.93
CA VAL A 71 -21.78 3.52 22.17
C VAL A 71 -20.73 2.93 23.10
N PRO A 72 -21.11 2.28 24.21
CA PRO A 72 -20.20 1.57 25.10
C PRO A 72 -19.30 0.60 24.37
N THR A 73 -17.99 0.60 24.68
CA THR A 73 -16.98 -0.18 24.00
C THR A 73 -16.27 -1.16 24.92
N ILE A 74 -16.04 -2.39 24.44
CA ILE A 74 -15.32 -3.44 25.16
C ILE A 74 -14.25 -4.00 24.23
N ALA A 75 -12.98 -4.00 24.67
CA ALA A 75 -11.91 -4.75 24.00
C ALA A 75 -11.89 -6.18 24.54
N PHE A 76 -12.13 -7.17 23.70
CA PHE A 76 -11.98 -8.59 24.01
C PHE A 76 -10.66 -9.11 23.43
N VAL A 77 -9.63 -9.17 24.27
CA VAL A 77 -8.31 -9.66 23.87
C VAL A 77 -8.32 -11.17 23.86
N ASN A 78 -8.53 -11.73 22.66
CA ASN A 78 -8.68 -13.18 22.46
C ASN A 78 -7.35 -13.91 22.62
N ARG A 79 -6.25 -13.40 22.03
CA ARG A 79 -4.89 -13.95 22.18
C ARG A 79 -3.87 -12.90 22.53
N GLN A 80 -3.81 -11.85 21.71
CA GLN A 80 -2.80 -10.81 21.88
C GLN A 80 -3.32 -9.45 21.44
N ALA A 81 -2.96 -8.45 22.21
CA ALA A 81 -3.11 -7.06 21.90
C ALA A 81 -1.73 -6.40 22.01
N ILE A 82 -0.90 -6.58 20.98
CA ILE A 82 0.48 -6.11 20.98
C ILE A 82 0.58 -4.79 20.21
N SER A 83 1.48 -3.89 20.66
CA SER A 83 1.79 -2.63 19.98
C SER A 83 0.52 -1.75 19.79
N ALA A 84 0.16 -1.42 18.56
CA ALA A 84 -1.07 -0.70 18.24
C ALA A 84 -2.34 -1.37 18.81
N GLY A 85 -2.34 -2.70 18.95
CA GLY A 85 -3.44 -3.44 19.57
C GLY A 85 -3.65 -3.10 21.03
N ALA A 86 -2.58 -2.94 21.82
CA ALA A 86 -2.66 -2.49 23.21
C ALA A 86 -3.19 -1.06 23.29
N MET A 87 -2.68 -0.14 22.46
CA MET A 87 -3.12 1.24 22.43
C MET A 87 -4.62 1.37 22.13
N ILE A 88 -5.13 0.57 21.19
CA ILE A 88 -6.55 0.54 20.82
C ILE A 88 -7.38 -0.07 21.97
N SER A 89 -6.92 -1.16 22.56
CA SER A 89 -7.62 -1.80 23.69
C SER A 89 -7.76 -0.85 24.89
N ILE A 90 -6.71 -0.09 25.21
CA ILE A 90 -6.70 0.90 26.29
C ILE A 90 -7.74 2.02 26.06
N ALA A 91 -8.08 2.31 24.79
CA ALA A 91 -9.08 3.33 24.45
C ALA A 91 -10.54 2.87 24.67
N CYS A 92 -10.78 1.59 24.88
CA CYS A 92 -12.10 1.06 25.15
C CYS A 92 -12.49 1.25 26.62
N ASN A 93 -13.79 1.38 26.90
CA ASN A 93 -14.28 1.54 28.28
C ASN A 93 -13.91 0.35 29.16
N GLN A 94 -13.92 -0.87 28.60
CA GLN A 94 -13.52 -2.09 29.30
C GLN A 94 -12.55 -2.92 28.47
N ILE A 95 -11.63 -3.62 29.15
CA ILE A 95 -10.74 -4.62 28.55
C ILE A 95 -11.00 -5.96 29.23
N VAL A 96 -11.34 -6.96 28.43
CA VAL A 96 -11.55 -8.34 28.87
C VAL A 96 -10.55 -9.22 28.12
N MET A 97 -9.88 -10.13 28.83
CA MET A 97 -8.86 -10.98 28.24
C MET A 97 -9.20 -12.46 28.43
N THR A 98 -8.83 -13.29 27.46
CA THR A 98 -8.85 -14.77 27.65
C THR A 98 -7.70 -15.20 28.58
N SER A 99 -7.75 -16.40 29.15
CA SER A 99 -6.75 -16.91 30.09
C SER A 99 -5.32 -16.95 29.54
N GLY A 100 -5.16 -17.02 28.22
CA GLY A 100 -3.85 -17.03 27.54
C GLY A 100 -3.52 -15.71 26.86
N GLY A 101 -4.25 -14.65 27.13
CA GLY A 101 -4.09 -13.35 26.50
C GLY A 101 -2.83 -12.62 26.92
N THR A 102 -2.34 -11.74 26.06
CA THR A 102 -1.22 -10.82 26.33
C THR A 102 -1.53 -9.43 25.83
N ILE A 103 -1.09 -8.39 26.56
CA ILE A 103 -1.27 -7.00 26.19
C ILE A 103 -0.01 -6.18 26.51
N GLY A 104 0.45 -5.32 25.59
CA GLY A 104 1.61 -4.45 25.82
C GLY A 104 2.53 -4.33 24.62
N ASP A 105 3.85 -4.15 24.90
CA ASP A 105 4.93 -4.01 23.89
C ASP A 105 4.58 -3.01 22.78
N SER A 106 4.38 -1.75 23.17
CA SER A 106 3.84 -0.71 22.29
C SER A 106 4.90 0.31 21.83
N ALA A 107 6.20 -0.02 21.99
CA ALA A 107 7.24 0.85 21.48
C ALA A 107 7.18 0.97 19.95
N PRO A 108 7.25 2.18 19.42
CA PRO A 108 7.25 2.36 17.99
C PRO A 108 8.58 1.89 17.39
N VAL A 109 8.49 1.03 16.38
CA VAL A 109 9.64 0.53 15.62
C VAL A 109 9.47 0.84 14.15
N ASN A 110 10.60 1.02 13.44
CA ASN A 110 10.58 1.11 11.99
C ASN A 110 10.40 -0.30 11.37
N ILE A 111 10.29 -0.38 10.05
CA ILE A 111 10.10 -1.65 9.30
C ILE A 111 11.25 -2.65 9.52
N GLN A 112 12.46 -2.17 9.88
CA GLN A 112 13.58 -3.02 10.20
C GLN A 112 13.57 -3.50 11.67
N GLY A 113 12.52 -3.19 12.43
CA GLY A 113 12.44 -3.51 13.86
C GLY A 113 13.35 -2.65 14.74
N GLN A 114 13.89 -1.55 14.23
CA GLN A 114 14.72 -0.61 14.99
C GLN A 114 13.83 0.48 15.61
N GLU A 115 14.24 0.96 16.76
CA GLU A 115 13.54 2.06 17.42
C GLU A 115 13.52 3.32 16.56
N VAL A 116 12.39 4.02 16.63
CA VAL A 116 12.22 5.34 16.00
C VAL A 116 12.86 6.43 16.90
N GLY A 117 13.02 7.63 16.35
CA GLY A 117 13.59 8.74 17.11
C GLY A 117 12.73 9.16 18.32
N GLU A 118 13.38 9.74 19.33
CA GLU A 118 12.82 10.20 20.60
C GLU A 118 11.50 10.98 20.47
N LYS A 119 11.35 11.81 19.44
CA LYS A 119 10.12 12.57 19.18
C LYS A 119 8.91 11.67 18.92
N ALA A 120 9.09 10.54 18.24
CA ALA A 120 7.99 9.61 17.95
C ALA A 120 7.63 8.81 19.22
N ILE A 121 8.62 8.39 20.00
CA ILE A 121 8.41 7.75 21.30
C ILE A 121 7.63 8.67 22.22
N SER A 122 8.07 9.93 22.39
CA SER A 122 7.40 10.93 23.23
C SER A 122 5.95 11.20 22.78
N TYR A 123 5.68 11.21 21.46
CA TYR A 123 4.32 11.38 20.96
C TYR A 123 3.42 10.20 21.36
N ILE A 124 3.91 8.98 21.25
CA ILE A 124 3.15 7.77 21.57
C ILE A 124 2.98 7.63 23.08
N GLN A 125 3.99 7.95 23.88
CA GLN A 125 3.88 8.03 25.34
C GLN A 125 2.79 8.98 25.76
N GLY A 126 2.78 10.22 25.24
CA GLY A 126 1.74 11.20 25.52
C GLY A 126 0.34 10.70 25.11
N THR A 127 0.25 10.01 23.97
CA THR A 127 -1.02 9.48 23.48
C THR A 127 -1.54 8.36 24.38
N ILE A 128 -0.70 7.37 24.72
CA ILE A 128 -1.13 6.22 25.53
C ILE A 128 -1.44 6.63 26.95
N ARG A 129 -0.66 7.57 27.52
CA ARG A 129 -0.92 8.16 28.83
C ARG A 129 -2.30 8.82 28.87
N ALA A 130 -2.55 9.79 27.96
CA ALA A 130 -3.82 10.51 27.92
C ALA A 130 -5.02 9.57 27.69
N THR A 131 -4.82 8.49 26.91
CA THR A 131 -5.83 7.47 26.68
C THR A 131 -6.12 6.66 27.94
N ALA A 132 -5.07 6.24 28.66
CA ALA A 132 -5.21 5.50 29.92
C ALA A 132 -5.88 6.36 31.01
N GLU A 133 -5.47 7.61 31.16
CA GLU A 133 -6.07 8.57 32.12
C GLU A 133 -7.57 8.80 31.82
N ARG A 134 -7.94 8.91 30.54
CA ARG A 134 -9.34 9.07 30.13
C ARG A 134 -10.22 7.90 30.55
N GLU A 135 -9.71 6.68 30.40
CA GLU A 135 -10.44 5.45 30.72
C GLU A 135 -10.18 4.97 32.18
N ASN A 136 -9.66 5.84 33.06
CA ASN A 136 -9.34 5.58 34.47
C ASN A 136 -8.39 4.38 34.68
N ARG A 137 -7.44 4.15 33.76
CA ARG A 137 -6.40 3.13 33.90
C ARG A 137 -5.11 3.75 34.41
N ASN A 138 -4.25 2.94 35.03
CA ASN A 138 -2.95 3.42 35.50
C ASN A 138 -2.07 3.87 34.30
N PRO A 139 -1.76 5.18 34.18
CA PRO A 139 -0.98 5.70 33.06
C PRO A 139 0.48 5.28 33.10
N ASP A 140 1.04 4.96 34.27
CA ASP A 140 2.43 4.52 34.42
C ASP A 140 2.64 3.11 33.87
N ILE A 141 1.64 2.23 34.03
CA ILE A 141 1.62 0.90 33.40
C ILE A 141 1.56 1.06 31.86
N ALA A 142 0.69 1.94 31.37
CA ALA A 142 0.57 2.20 29.93
C ALA A 142 1.85 2.76 29.33
N GLU A 143 2.53 3.69 30.00
CA GLU A 143 3.82 4.23 29.53
C GLU A 143 4.95 3.22 29.54
N ALA A 144 5.00 2.32 30.54
CA ALA A 144 5.99 1.25 30.58
C ALA A 144 5.86 0.25 29.40
N MET A 145 4.72 0.22 28.72
CA MET A 145 4.56 -0.55 27.46
C MET A 145 5.24 0.11 26.26
N VAL A 146 5.56 1.42 26.36
CA VAL A 146 6.12 2.23 25.26
C VAL A 146 7.59 2.57 25.47
N ASP A 147 7.97 2.87 26.71
CA ASP A 147 9.28 3.38 27.05
C ASP A 147 10.08 2.38 27.90
N LYS A 148 11.15 1.85 27.31
CA LYS A 148 12.05 0.92 27.98
C LYS A 148 13.03 1.58 28.96
N GLU A 149 13.14 2.92 28.95
CA GLU A 149 14.06 3.64 29.85
C GLU A 149 13.45 3.80 31.26
N LEU A 150 12.16 3.51 31.41
CA LEU A 150 11.45 3.56 32.68
C LEU A 150 11.66 2.28 33.50
N VAL A 151 11.60 2.42 34.82
CA VAL A 151 11.46 1.31 35.75
C VAL A 151 10.05 1.35 36.34
N LEU A 152 9.26 0.30 36.17
CA LEU A 152 7.93 0.19 36.76
C LEU A 152 8.05 -0.62 38.06
N VAL A 153 7.58 -0.06 39.15
CA VAL A 153 7.64 -0.68 40.48
C VAL A 153 6.29 -0.70 41.17
N LYS A 154 6.08 -1.70 42.02
CA LYS A 154 4.97 -1.77 42.97
C LYS A 154 5.51 -1.47 44.35
N LEU A 155 4.95 -0.45 45.00
CA LEU A 155 5.27 -0.05 46.36
C LEU A 155 4.60 -0.98 47.38
N THR A 156 5.06 -0.92 48.62
CA THR A 156 4.53 -1.73 49.72
C THR A 156 3.06 -1.44 50.06
N ASP A 157 2.55 -0.25 49.71
CA ASP A 157 1.15 0.12 49.81
C ASP A 157 0.27 -0.40 48.69
N GLY A 158 0.88 -1.09 47.69
CA GLY A 158 0.22 -1.62 46.51
C GLY A 158 0.18 -0.67 45.32
N GLN A 159 0.61 0.58 45.46
CA GLN A 159 0.62 1.54 44.36
C GLN A 159 1.67 1.17 43.31
N ILE A 160 1.30 1.20 42.03
CA ILE A 160 2.21 0.95 40.92
C ILE A 160 2.56 2.29 40.29
N ILE A 161 3.87 2.59 40.27
CA ILE A 161 4.41 3.86 39.76
C ILE A 161 5.62 3.61 38.83
N LYS A 162 5.83 4.51 37.90
CA LYS A 162 7.06 4.57 37.11
C LYS A 162 8.10 5.43 37.79
N LEU A 163 9.36 5.05 37.69
CA LEU A 163 10.52 5.81 38.16
C LEU A 163 11.53 5.93 37.01
N LEU A 164 12.26 7.05 37.02
CA LEU A 164 13.52 7.10 36.26
C LEU A 164 14.57 6.19 36.92
N PRO A 165 15.54 5.65 36.21
CA PRO A 165 16.54 4.76 36.77
C PRO A 165 17.30 5.40 37.96
N GLU A 166 17.59 6.68 37.88
CA GLU A 166 18.27 7.44 38.95
C GLU A 166 17.38 7.57 40.20
N GLU A 167 16.09 7.77 40.01
CA GLU A 167 15.11 7.85 41.11
C GLU A 167 14.93 6.50 41.77
N TYR A 168 14.89 5.41 40.98
CA TYR A 168 14.83 4.05 41.51
C TYR A 168 16.04 3.75 42.41
N ILE A 169 17.27 4.02 41.93
CA ILE A 169 18.50 3.79 42.69
C ILE A 169 18.49 4.62 43.98
N ALA A 170 18.09 5.89 43.92
CA ALA A 170 18.07 6.75 45.10
C ALA A 170 17.11 6.21 46.17
N ARG A 171 15.90 5.79 45.83
CA ARG A 171 14.92 5.20 46.76
C ARG A 171 15.36 3.85 47.32
N GLU A 172 16.02 3.02 46.48
CA GLU A 172 16.59 1.74 46.91
C GLU A 172 17.74 1.96 47.95
N GLU A 173 18.60 2.96 47.73
CA GLU A 173 19.63 3.36 48.67
C GLU A 173 19.03 3.93 50.01
N GLU A 174 17.92 4.56 49.94
CA GLU A 174 17.14 5.03 51.13
C GLU A 174 16.46 3.89 51.88
N GLY A 175 16.47 2.67 51.31
CA GLY A 175 15.90 1.45 51.93
C GLY A 175 14.41 1.28 51.70
N GLU A 176 13.84 1.92 50.67
CA GLU A 176 12.43 1.71 50.30
C GLU A 176 12.26 0.34 49.64
N GLU A 177 11.40 -0.49 50.18
CA GLU A 177 11.07 -1.79 49.62
C GLU A 177 10.14 -1.63 48.42
N MET A 178 10.59 -2.05 47.24
CA MET A 178 9.86 -1.95 45.99
C MET A 178 9.99 -3.27 45.20
N GLU A 179 8.88 -3.73 44.62
CA GLU A 179 8.86 -4.85 43.69
C GLU A 179 9.01 -4.34 42.25
N ILE A 180 10.04 -4.80 41.53
CA ILE A 180 10.22 -4.42 40.12
C ILE A 180 9.26 -5.22 39.24
N LEU A 181 8.32 -4.55 38.60
CA LEU A 181 7.38 -5.14 37.62
C LEU A 181 7.95 -5.12 36.20
N CYS A 182 8.67 -4.03 35.83
CA CYS A 182 9.38 -3.92 34.58
C CYS A 182 10.73 -3.22 34.79
N ALA A 183 11.83 -3.88 34.51
CA ALA A 183 13.17 -3.34 34.66
C ALA A 183 13.54 -2.46 33.46
N GLN A 184 14.44 -1.47 33.68
CA GLN A 184 15.03 -0.68 32.61
C GLN A 184 15.56 -1.57 31.45
N GLY A 185 15.39 -1.13 30.23
CA GLY A 185 15.79 -1.83 29.01
C GLY A 185 14.77 -2.85 28.51
N LYS A 186 13.63 -2.97 29.18
CA LYS A 186 12.53 -3.86 28.77
C LYS A 186 11.26 -3.10 28.54
N LEU A 187 10.42 -3.58 27.64
CA LEU A 187 9.06 -3.12 27.44
C LEU A 187 8.09 -4.00 28.23
N LEU A 188 7.08 -3.38 28.82
CA LEU A 188 6.08 -4.10 29.59
C LEU A 188 5.14 -4.85 28.64
N THR A 189 4.98 -6.15 28.91
CA THR A 189 3.93 -6.99 28.36
C THR A 189 3.31 -7.75 29.50
N LEU A 190 1.99 -7.66 29.63
CA LEU A 190 1.24 -8.29 30.70
C LEU A 190 0.53 -9.54 30.19
N SER A 191 0.65 -10.64 30.91
CA SER A 191 -0.29 -11.75 30.81
C SER A 191 -1.63 -11.38 31.45
N THR A 192 -2.67 -12.14 31.15
CA THR A 192 -4.01 -11.90 31.74
C THR A 192 -3.98 -11.87 33.25
N GLN A 193 -3.22 -12.75 33.91
CA GLN A 193 -3.11 -12.79 35.36
C GLN A 193 -2.47 -11.51 35.91
N GLN A 194 -1.35 -11.08 35.31
CA GLN A 194 -0.69 -9.84 35.71
C GLN A 194 -1.56 -8.61 35.48
N ALA A 195 -2.24 -8.57 34.33
CA ALA A 195 -3.11 -7.46 33.97
C ALA A 195 -4.30 -7.31 34.93
N LEU A 196 -4.85 -8.43 35.42
CA LEU A 196 -5.88 -8.45 36.46
C LEU A 196 -5.31 -8.08 37.84
N GLU A 197 -4.15 -8.64 38.22
CA GLU A 197 -3.49 -8.33 39.48
C GLU A 197 -3.12 -6.85 39.63
N TYR A 198 -2.76 -6.21 38.51
CA TYR A 198 -2.40 -4.79 38.47
C TYR A 198 -3.61 -3.87 38.20
N GLU A 199 -4.82 -4.45 38.18
CA GLU A 199 -6.07 -3.71 37.91
C GLU A 199 -6.02 -2.93 36.58
N PHE A 200 -5.25 -3.44 35.62
CA PHE A 200 -5.11 -2.81 34.31
C PHE A 200 -6.19 -3.25 33.31
N VAL A 201 -6.72 -4.46 33.50
CA VAL A 201 -7.86 -5.01 32.76
C VAL A 201 -9.00 -5.34 33.69
N ASP A 202 -10.22 -5.32 33.17
CA ASP A 202 -11.43 -5.30 33.98
C ASP A 202 -11.97 -6.70 34.30
N ALA A 203 -11.77 -7.67 33.40
CA ALA A 203 -12.26 -9.04 33.61
C ALA A 203 -11.53 -10.08 32.73
N GLN A 204 -11.80 -11.36 33.03
CA GLN A 204 -11.42 -12.49 32.20
C GLN A 204 -12.67 -13.19 31.67
N ALA A 205 -12.64 -13.57 30.40
CA ALA A 205 -13.66 -14.43 29.78
C ALA A 205 -13.04 -15.30 28.69
N GLU A 206 -13.48 -16.56 28.55
CA GLU A 206 -12.92 -17.45 27.54
C GLU A 206 -13.63 -17.32 26.18
N THR A 207 -14.89 -16.88 26.18
CA THR A 207 -15.68 -16.70 24.98
C THR A 207 -16.43 -15.37 25.00
N LEU A 208 -16.84 -14.92 23.81
CA LEU A 208 -17.69 -13.75 23.69
C LEU A 208 -18.99 -13.90 24.49
N THR A 209 -19.57 -15.09 24.54
CA THR A 209 -20.78 -15.36 25.33
C THR A 209 -20.52 -15.21 26.82
N ASP A 210 -19.38 -15.70 27.31
CA ASP A 210 -18.99 -15.55 28.72
C ASP A 210 -18.74 -14.09 29.07
N LEU A 211 -18.13 -13.33 28.15
CA LEU A 211 -17.96 -11.88 28.31
C LEU A 211 -19.32 -11.20 28.45
N LEU A 212 -20.21 -11.39 27.48
CA LEU A 212 -21.50 -10.72 27.47
C LEU A 212 -22.38 -11.08 28.68
N ALA A 213 -22.23 -12.28 29.25
CA ALA A 213 -22.94 -12.69 30.44
C ALA A 213 -22.52 -11.94 31.71
N GLN A 214 -21.33 -11.33 31.73
CA GLN A 214 -20.77 -10.61 32.87
C GLN A 214 -21.13 -9.12 32.90
N TYR A 215 -21.61 -8.54 31.75
CA TYR A 215 -21.74 -7.09 31.60
C TYR A 215 -23.18 -6.63 31.49
N GLU A 216 -23.43 -5.46 32.07
CA GLU A 216 -24.65 -4.68 31.88
C GLU A 216 -24.31 -3.28 31.37
N ILE A 217 -25.19 -2.71 30.58
CA ILE A 217 -25.12 -1.30 30.21
C ILE A 217 -25.79 -0.50 31.30
N VAL A 218 -25.04 0.38 31.90
CA VAL A 218 -25.51 1.31 32.95
C VAL A 218 -25.33 2.75 32.51
N GLU A 219 -26.09 3.65 33.12
CA GLU A 219 -25.95 5.08 32.90
C GLU A 219 -25.50 5.74 34.20
N VAL A 220 -24.35 6.43 34.12
CA VAL A 220 -23.77 7.21 35.21
C VAL A 220 -23.52 8.61 34.69
N ASP A 221 -24.14 9.60 35.31
CA ASP A 221 -24.01 11.03 34.93
C ASP A 221 -24.31 11.30 33.42
N GLY A 222 -25.26 10.55 32.85
CA GLY A 222 -25.63 10.66 31.44
C GLY A 222 -24.71 9.95 30.46
N ILE A 223 -23.69 9.24 30.94
CA ILE A 223 -22.75 8.43 30.13
C ILE A 223 -23.13 6.96 30.28
N LYS A 224 -23.25 6.27 29.15
CA LYS A 224 -23.48 4.83 29.13
C LYS A 224 -22.16 4.09 29.22
N LEU A 225 -22.07 3.14 30.16
CA LEU A 225 -20.87 2.33 30.39
C LEU A 225 -21.24 0.86 30.49
N PRO A 226 -20.38 -0.04 29.97
CA PRO A 226 -20.52 -1.47 30.18
C PRO A 226 -19.80 -1.83 31.49
N LEU A 227 -20.51 -2.25 32.51
CA LEU A 227 -19.93 -2.62 33.81
C LEU A 227 -20.37 -4.02 34.23
N THR A 228 -19.50 -4.69 34.99
CA THR A 228 -19.84 -5.91 35.71
C THR A 228 -20.56 -5.57 37.01
N GLU A 229 -21.16 -6.55 37.70
CA GLU A 229 -21.76 -6.36 39.02
C GLU A 229 -20.77 -5.75 40.03
N ASP A 230 -19.53 -6.25 40.04
CA ASP A 230 -18.48 -5.74 40.92
C ASP A 230 -18.10 -4.30 40.55
N GLY A 231 -17.97 -4.03 39.22
CA GLY A 231 -17.71 -2.68 38.71
C GLY A 231 -18.84 -1.68 39.07
N ILE A 232 -20.10 -2.12 39.03
CA ILE A 232 -21.24 -1.30 39.49
C ILE A 232 -21.12 -0.99 40.98
N ALA A 233 -20.81 -2.02 41.81
CA ALA A 233 -20.66 -1.85 43.25
C ALA A 233 -19.50 -0.89 43.60
N GLN A 234 -18.36 -1.04 42.94
CA GLN A 234 -17.21 -0.17 43.11
C GLN A 234 -17.53 1.28 42.69
N ARG A 235 -18.18 1.48 41.55
CA ARG A 235 -18.56 2.81 41.07
C ARG A 235 -19.52 3.50 42.00
N GLN A 236 -20.46 2.76 42.62
CA GLN A 236 -21.36 3.29 43.65
C GLN A 236 -20.59 3.78 44.87
N GLN A 237 -19.58 3.02 45.30
CA GLN A 237 -18.74 3.38 46.41
C GLN A 237 -17.90 4.62 46.16
N ASP A 238 -17.25 4.70 44.98
CA ASP A 238 -16.34 5.79 44.59
C ASP A 238 -17.09 7.12 44.38
N THR A 239 -18.27 7.06 43.78
CA THR A 239 -19.07 8.28 43.46
C THR A 239 -20.06 8.65 44.54
N GLY A 240 -20.35 7.78 45.51
CA GLY A 240 -21.38 7.98 46.53
C GLY A 240 -22.81 7.97 45.97
N ILE A 241 -23.00 7.55 44.72
CA ILE A 241 -24.32 7.43 44.07
C ILE A 241 -25.00 6.18 44.58
N SER A 242 -26.16 6.34 45.23
CA SER A 242 -26.90 5.23 45.86
C SER A 242 -27.58 4.29 44.84
N GLU A 243 -27.91 4.79 43.65
CA GLU A 243 -28.57 4.03 42.60
C GLU A 243 -27.93 4.36 41.22
N ILE A 244 -27.35 3.35 40.56
CA ILE A 244 -26.92 3.44 39.17
C ILE A 244 -28.10 2.97 38.29
N ASN A 245 -28.40 3.73 37.26
CA ASN A 245 -29.46 3.37 36.32
C ASN A 245 -29.05 2.21 35.42
N ARG A 246 -29.53 0.99 35.71
CA ARG A 246 -29.26 -0.21 34.86
C ARG A 246 -30.20 -0.14 33.66
N LEU A 247 -29.63 -0.09 32.46
CA LEU A 247 -30.38 0.03 31.22
C LEU A 247 -30.68 -1.33 30.58
N LYS A 248 -29.66 -2.14 30.37
CA LYS A 248 -29.80 -3.46 29.70
C LYS A 248 -28.69 -4.41 30.12
N THR A 249 -29.01 -5.69 30.28
CA THR A 249 -28.02 -6.76 30.38
C THR A 249 -27.54 -7.15 28.97
N LEU A 250 -26.25 -7.46 28.85
CA LEU A 250 -25.70 -8.01 27.63
C LEU A 250 -25.84 -9.54 27.55
N ALA A 251 -26.24 -10.19 28.64
CA ALA A 251 -26.55 -11.63 28.62
C ALA A 251 -27.68 -11.93 27.61
N GLY A 252 -27.41 -12.80 26.64
CA GLY A 252 -28.36 -13.13 25.59
C GLY A 252 -28.61 -12.02 24.56
N ALA A 253 -27.67 -11.07 24.44
CA ALA A 253 -27.73 -10.01 23.44
C ALA A 253 -27.79 -10.58 22.02
N ARG A 254 -28.42 -9.82 21.12
CA ARG A 254 -28.38 -10.08 19.69
C ARG A 254 -27.01 -9.61 19.17
N ILE A 255 -26.19 -10.55 18.74
CA ILE A 255 -24.86 -10.27 18.19
C ILE A 255 -24.99 -10.01 16.69
N THR A 256 -24.36 -8.95 16.23
CA THR A 256 -24.20 -8.62 14.81
C THR A 256 -22.70 -8.47 14.54
N GLU A 257 -22.12 -9.41 13.82
CA GLU A 257 -20.71 -9.32 13.40
C GLU A 257 -20.61 -8.36 12.21
N VAL A 258 -19.68 -7.41 12.31
CA VAL A 258 -19.28 -6.57 11.18
C VAL A 258 -18.25 -7.37 10.37
N GLU A 259 -18.73 -8.14 9.40
CA GLU A 259 -17.84 -8.88 8.53
C GLU A 259 -17.17 -7.95 7.52
N ALA A 260 -15.84 -8.10 7.36
CA ALA A 260 -15.15 -7.47 6.25
C ALA A 260 -15.74 -7.98 4.93
N THR A 261 -16.32 -7.09 4.16
CA THR A 261 -16.87 -7.40 2.85
C THR A 261 -15.79 -7.89 1.88
N LEU A 262 -16.18 -8.49 0.75
CA LEU A 262 -15.21 -8.81 -0.30
C LEU A 262 -14.46 -7.56 -0.78
N ALA A 263 -15.13 -6.39 -0.78
CA ALA A 263 -14.50 -5.13 -1.14
C ALA A 263 -13.40 -4.75 -0.12
N ASP A 264 -13.68 -4.85 1.18
CA ASP A 264 -12.69 -4.56 2.23
C ASP A 264 -11.48 -5.49 2.14
N ARG A 265 -11.71 -6.80 1.93
CA ARG A 265 -10.63 -7.79 1.75
C ARG A 265 -9.76 -7.48 0.53
N ILE A 266 -10.37 -7.05 -0.58
CA ILE A 266 -9.63 -6.60 -1.76
C ILE A 266 -8.83 -5.33 -1.44
N VAL A 267 -9.43 -4.35 -0.75
CA VAL A 267 -8.73 -3.12 -0.35
C VAL A 267 -7.54 -3.46 0.56
N PHE A 268 -7.72 -4.33 1.58
CA PHE A 268 -6.61 -4.77 2.45
C PHE A 268 -5.47 -5.41 1.66
N PHE A 269 -5.81 -6.25 0.68
CA PHE A 269 -4.81 -6.90 -0.16
C PHE A 269 -4.07 -5.91 -1.06
N ILE A 270 -4.79 -5.05 -1.80
CA ILE A 270 -4.17 -4.14 -2.78
C ILE A 270 -3.44 -2.97 -2.13
N THR A 271 -3.81 -2.57 -0.90
CA THR A 271 -3.11 -1.53 -0.13
C THR A 271 -1.95 -2.05 0.70
N ASN A 272 -1.72 -3.37 0.73
CA ASN A 272 -0.48 -3.92 1.28
C ASN A 272 0.73 -3.36 0.51
N PRO A 273 1.77 -2.83 1.18
CA PRO A 273 2.84 -2.08 0.53
C PRO A 273 3.59 -2.88 -0.54
N LEU A 274 3.78 -4.18 -0.32
CA LEU A 274 4.43 -5.06 -1.29
C LEU A 274 3.56 -5.26 -2.54
N ILE A 275 2.27 -5.50 -2.35
CA ILE A 275 1.29 -5.66 -3.45
C ILE A 275 1.12 -4.34 -4.20
N SER A 276 1.03 -3.21 -3.48
CA SER A 276 0.97 -1.87 -4.06
C SER A 276 2.17 -1.57 -4.95
N SER A 277 3.39 -1.87 -4.48
CA SER A 277 4.62 -1.71 -5.27
C SER A 277 4.64 -2.63 -6.50
N LEU A 278 4.15 -3.86 -6.37
CA LEU A 278 4.04 -4.81 -7.50
C LEU A 278 3.00 -4.33 -8.53
N LEU A 279 1.82 -3.89 -8.09
CA LEU A 279 0.78 -3.35 -8.96
C LEU A 279 1.29 -2.14 -9.75
N LEU A 280 1.96 -1.19 -9.08
CA LEU A 280 2.53 -0.04 -9.74
C LEU A 280 3.60 -0.45 -10.77
N SER A 281 4.47 -1.39 -10.41
CA SER A 281 5.55 -1.87 -11.28
C SER A 281 5.01 -2.59 -12.52
N LEU A 282 4.00 -3.46 -12.36
CA LEU A 282 3.31 -4.11 -13.47
C LEU A 282 2.52 -3.10 -14.31
N GLY A 283 1.95 -2.09 -13.67
CA GLY A 283 1.26 -0.99 -14.33
C GLY A 283 2.18 -0.22 -15.28
N ILE A 284 3.34 0.20 -14.78
CA ILE A 284 4.36 0.90 -15.57
C ILE A 284 4.89 0.01 -16.69
N LEU A 285 5.16 -1.27 -16.40
CA LEU A 285 5.60 -2.23 -17.40
C LEU A 285 4.57 -2.41 -18.54
N GLY A 286 3.29 -2.57 -18.20
CA GLY A 286 2.22 -2.73 -19.19
C GLY A 286 2.08 -1.51 -20.09
N ILE A 287 2.14 -0.30 -19.51
CA ILE A 287 2.12 0.96 -20.26
C ILE A 287 3.36 1.08 -21.15
N PHE A 288 4.55 0.72 -20.65
CA PHE A 288 5.78 0.75 -21.43
C PHE A 288 5.71 -0.19 -22.65
N ILE A 289 5.22 -1.42 -22.46
CA ILE A 289 5.05 -2.38 -23.56
C ILE A 289 4.08 -1.82 -24.60
N GLU A 290 2.97 -1.22 -24.17
CA GLU A 290 1.97 -0.63 -25.07
C GLU A 290 2.56 0.53 -25.92
N ILE A 291 3.37 1.39 -25.31
CA ILE A 291 4.04 2.49 -26.05
C ILE A 291 4.99 1.94 -27.12
N ARG A 292 5.58 0.76 -26.90
CA ARG A 292 6.50 0.11 -27.84
C ARG A 292 5.78 -0.72 -28.91
N THR A 293 4.51 -1.08 -28.70
CA THR A 293 3.72 -1.87 -29.65
C THR A 293 2.63 -0.97 -30.26
N PRO A 294 2.55 -0.85 -31.60
CA PRO A 294 1.53 -0.03 -32.21
C PRO A 294 0.14 -0.65 -32.05
N GLY A 295 -0.75 0.05 -31.33
CA GLY A 295 -2.15 -0.34 -31.13
C GLY A 295 -2.48 -0.47 -29.64
N PHE A 296 -3.75 -0.26 -29.26
CA PHE A 296 -4.22 -0.47 -27.89
C PHE A 296 -4.46 -1.96 -27.65
N GLY A 297 -3.57 -2.58 -26.92
CA GLY A 297 -3.56 -4.03 -26.70
C GLY A 297 -3.75 -4.44 -25.23
N ILE A 298 -3.65 -5.76 -25.00
CA ILE A 298 -3.79 -6.37 -23.69
C ILE A 298 -2.79 -5.80 -22.65
N PRO A 299 -1.48 -5.59 -22.99
CA PRO A 299 -0.54 -5.08 -22.02
C PRO A 299 -0.89 -3.69 -21.47
N GLY A 300 -1.34 -2.77 -22.34
CA GLY A 300 -1.75 -1.43 -21.94
C GLY A 300 -3.00 -1.46 -21.06
N PHE A 301 -3.99 -2.27 -21.42
CA PHE A 301 -5.19 -2.45 -20.60
C PHE A 301 -4.85 -3.00 -19.21
N LEU A 302 -4.06 -4.05 -19.12
CA LEU A 302 -3.61 -4.61 -17.84
C LEU A 302 -2.77 -3.61 -17.04
N GLY A 303 -1.92 -2.83 -17.71
CA GLY A 303 -1.14 -1.77 -17.09
C GLY A 303 -2.02 -0.70 -16.45
N LEU A 304 -3.02 -0.20 -17.18
CA LEU A 304 -3.98 0.77 -16.67
C LEU A 304 -4.84 0.18 -15.54
N LEU A 305 -5.23 -1.08 -15.63
CA LEU A 305 -5.95 -1.77 -14.56
C LEU A 305 -5.11 -1.82 -13.27
N CYS A 306 -3.83 -2.19 -13.36
CA CYS A 306 -2.93 -2.24 -12.20
C CYS A 306 -2.75 -0.86 -11.56
N VAL A 307 -2.55 0.20 -12.37
CA VAL A 307 -2.48 1.59 -11.88
C VAL A 307 -3.81 2.02 -11.25
N GLY A 308 -4.92 1.67 -11.88
CA GLY A 308 -6.27 1.94 -11.36
C GLY A 308 -6.53 1.25 -10.02
N LEU A 309 -6.11 0.00 -9.86
CA LEU A 309 -6.20 -0.74 -8.59
C LEU A 309 -5.30 -0.11 -7.51
N PHE A 310 -4.07 0.30 -7.86
CA PHE A 310 -3.18 0.99 -6.94
C PHE A 310 -3.81 2.26 -6.38
N PHE A 311 -4.18 3.21 -7.23
CA PHE A 311 -4.77 4.46 -6.77
C PHE A 311 -6.17 4.27 -6.18
N GLY A 312 -7.02 3.45 -6.81
CA GLY A 312 -8.38 3.18 -6.36
C GLY A 312 -8.42 2.56 -4.96
N GLY A 313 -7.53 1.61 -4.67
CA GLY A 313 -7.41 1.03 -3.33
C GLY A 313 -7.05 2.07 -2.28
N HIS A 314 -6.07 2.93 -2.58
CA HIS A 314 -5.67 3.98 -1.65
C HIS A 314 -6.69 5.14 -1.52
N MET A 315 -7.52 5.38 -2.54
CA MET A 315 -8.65 6.31 -2.43
C MET A 315 -9.72 5.80 -1.45
N LEU A 316 -10.00 4.50 -1.48
CA LEU A 316 -10.98 3.89 -0.58
C LEU A 316 -10.55 3.92 0.89
N THR A 317 -9.25 4.04 1.18
CA THR A 317 -8.74 4.22 2.55
C THR A 317 -8.83 5.67 3.06
N LYS A 318 -9.45 6.58 2.31
CA LYS A 318 -9.70 8.00 2.70
C LYS A 318 -8.43 8.79 3.07
N ILE A 319 -7.26 8.40 2.52
CA ILE A 319 -5.98 9.07 2.77
C ILE A 319 -5.71 10.27 1.85
N GLY A 320 -6.67 10.69 1.04
CA GLY A 320 -6.54 11.82 0.11
C GLY A 320 -5.74 11.48 -1.16
N ALA A 321 -5.80 10.23 -1.61
CA ALA A 321 -5.09 9.75 -2.80
C ALA A 321 -5.64 10.30 -4.13
N GLU A 322 -6.78 10.99 -4.12
CA GLU A 322 -7.43 11.57 -5.30
C GLU A 322 -6.52 12.59 -6.01
N TRP A 323 -5.88 13.47 -5.24
CA TRP A 323 -4.94 14.44 -5.76
C TRP A 323 -3.68 13.80 -6.33
N ALA A 324 -3.21 12.73 -5.69
CA ALA A 324 -2.07 11.96 -6.19
C ALA A 324 -2.39 11.32 -7.54
N PHE A 325 -3.57 10.73 -7.70
CA PHE A 325 -4.01 10.17 -8.97
C PHE A 325 -4.06 11.21 -10.08
N LEU A 326 -4.60 12.40 -9.79
CA LEU A 326 -4.62 13.51 -10.75
C LEU A 326 -3.21 13.93 -11.17
N LEU A 327 -2.29 14.07 -10.20
CA LEU A 327 -0.89 14.39 -10.48
C LEU A 327 -0.21 13.31 -11.33
N PHE A 328 -0.50 12.02 -11.06
CA PHE A 328 0.00 10.92 -11.86
C PHE A 328 -0.48 11.00 -13.31
N LEU A 329 -1.77 11.26 -13.54
CA LEU A 329 -2.33 11.40 -14.89
C LEU A 329 -1.73 12.57 -15.63
N ILE A 330 -1.53 13.73 -14.97
CA ILE A 330 -0.85 14.89 -15.56
C ILE A 330 0.59 14.51 -15.94
N GLY A 331 1.31 13.84 -15.07
CA GLY A 331 2.67 13.36 -15.32
C GLY A 331 2.73 12.40 -16.51
N LEU A 332 1.82 11.46 -16.59
CA LEU A 332 1.70 10.52 -17.71
C LEU A 332 1.38 11.25 -19.02
N GLY A 333 0.47 12.24 -18.98
CA GLY A 333 0.15 13.09 -20.13
C GLY A 333 1.36 13.88 -20.64
N LEU A 334 2.18 14.44 -19.73
CA LEU A 334 3.40 15.14 -20.09
C LEU A 334 4.44 14.23 -20.75
N ILE A 335 4.58 12.99 -20.25
CA ILE A 335 5.44 11.99 -20.88
C ILE A 335 4.91 11.62 -22.27
N ALA A 336 3.59 11.48 -22.44
CA ALA A 336 2.99 11.23 -23.75
C ALA A 336 3.26 12.38 -24.73
N VAL A 337 3.14 13.63 -24.28
CA VAL A 337 3.48 14.81 -25.10
C VAL A 337 4.95 14.81 -25.53
N GLU A 338 5.87 14.48 -24.62
CA GLU A 338 7.30 14.37 -24.93
C GLU A 338 7.59 13.29 -25.96
N VAL A 339 6.96 12.11 -25.81
CA VAL A 339 7.21 10.97 -26.71
C VAL A 339 6.60 11.18 -28.10
N PHE A 340 5.39 11.74 -28.18
CA PHE A 340 4.61 11.78 -29.44
C PHE A 340 4.60 13.14 -30.13
N VAL A 341 4.85 14.23 -29.41
CA VAL A 341 4.72 15.60 -29.95
C VAL A 341 6.07 16.31 -30.02
N ILE A 342 6.90 16.19 -28.99
CA ILE A 342 8.21 16.87 -28.91
C ILE A 342 9.29 15.79 -28.82
N PRO A 343 9.79 15.29 -29.98
CA PRO A 343 10.79 14.22 -29.94
C PRO A 343 12.12 14.70 -29.35
N GLY A 344 12.44 14.21 -28.16
CA GLY A 344 13.65 14.52 -27.40
C GLY A 344 13.38 14.35 -25.91
N PHE A 345 14.43 14.26 -25.07
CA PHE A 345 14.27 14.22 -23.61
C PHE A 345 14.35 15.67 -23.07
N GLY A 346 13.21 16.34 -23.06
CA GLY A 346 13.12 17.75 -22.72
C GLY A 346 12.39 18.02 -21.39
N VAL A 347 11.92 19.24 -21.23
CA VAL A 347 11.31 19.75 -19.99
C VAL A 347 10.03 18.98 -19.64
N ALA A 348 9.21 18.64 -20.65
CA ALA A 348 7.94 17.93 -20.41
C ALA A 348 8.17 16.51 -19.87
N GLY A 349 9.17 15.79 -20.38
CA GLY A 349 9.52 14.45 -19.90
C GLY A 349 10.03 14.46 -18.45
N ILE A 350 10.93 15.41 -18.11
CA ILE A 350 11.45 15.55 -16.75
C ILE A 350 10.32 15.91 -15.78
N LEU A 351 9.48 16.88 -16.11
CA LEU A 351 8.33 17.27 -15.28
C LEU A 351 7.34 16.11 -15.14
N GLY A 352 7.09 15.37 -16.21
CA GLY A 352 6.21 14.21 -16.19
C GLY A 352 6.68 13.12 -15.23
N ILE A 353 7.97 12.76 -15.30
CA ILE A 353 8.57 11.78 -14.37
C ILE A 353 8.52 12.31 -12.92
N THR A 354 8.86 13.58 -12.72
CA THR A 354 8.86 14.18 -11.38
C THR A 354 7.45 14.16 -10.76
N LEU A 355 6.41 14.49 -11.54
CA LEU A 355 5.02 14.45 -11.09
C LEU A 355 4.56 13.02 -10.80
N MET A 356 4.93 12.05 -11.63
CA MET A 356 4.60 10.64 -11.38
C MET A 356 5.27 10.13 -10.11
N LEU A 357 6.57 10.36 -9.93
CA LEU A 357 7.28 9.95 -8.72
C LEU A 357 6.74 10.68 -7.47
N GLY A 358 6.48 11.98 -7.59
CA GLY A 358 5.89 12.78 -6.51
C GLY A 358 4.49 12.31 -6.13
N SER A 359 3.66 11.91 -7.10
CA SER A 359 2.32 11.38 -6.82
C SER A 359 2.35 10.06 -6.07
N VAL A 360 3.22 9.13 -6.49
CA VAL A 360 3.41 7.84 -5.84
C VAL A 360 4.01 8.04 -4.43
N PHE A 361 5.00 8.92 -4.30
CA PHE A 361 5.55 9.31 -3.01
C PHE A 361 4.45 9.83 -2.08
N PHE A 362 3.59 10.73 -2.56
CA PHE A 362 2.48 11.29 -1.79
C PHE A 362 1.52 10.20 -1.27
N VAL A 363 1.19 9.21 -2.11
CA VAL A 363 0.35 8.06 -1.66
C VAL A 363 1.05 7.29 -0.56
N PHE A 364 2.34 6.97 -0.72
CA PHE A 364 3.08 6.24 0.31
C PHE A 364 3.34 7.09 1.56
N ASP A 365 3.58 8.41 1.44
CA ASP A 365 3.77 9.30 2.58
C ASP A 365 2.49 9.43 3.42
N LYS A 366 1.33 9.47 2.77
CA LYS A 366 0.03 9.45 3.45
C LYS A 366 -0.34 8.08 4.01
N ALA A 367 0.08 7.02 3.32
CA ALA A 367 -0.14 5.65 3.76
C ALA A 367 0.92 5.18 4.78
N TYR A 368 2.11 5.79 4.85
CA TYR A 368 3.24 5.35 5.67
C TYR A 368 4.03 6.57 6.16
N GLU A 369 4.91 6.37 7.15
CA GLU A 369 5.88 7.40 7.55
C GLU A 369 6.85 7.73 6.41
N PHE A 370 7.36 8.97 6.37
CA PHE A 370 8.24 9.49 5.32
C PHE A 370 9.38 8.52 4.92
N ARG A 371 10.08 7.95 5.90
CA ARG A 371 11.21 7.03 5.64
C ARG A 371 10.74 5.75 4.96
N THR A 372 9.62 5.22 5.39
CA THR A 372 8.95 4.05 4.82
C THR A 372 8.43 4.33 3.43
N ALA A 373 7.84 5.52 3.21
CA ALA A 373 7.38 5.97 1.91
C ALA A 373 8.53 6.04 0.89
N VAL A 374 9.68 6.60 1.29
CA VAL A 374 10.90 6.63 0.45
C VAL A 374 11.37 5.21 0.11
N MET A 375 11.32 4.28 1.08
CA MET A 375 11.72 2.89 0.85
C MET A 375 10.81 2.21 -0.17
N TRP A 376 9.48 2.27 0.02
CA TRP A 376 8.54 1.63 -0.91
C TRP A 376 8.50 2.29 -2.28
N LEU A 377 8.69 3.61 -2.35
CA LEU A 377 8.92 4.30 -3.62
C LEU A 377 10.17 3.75 -4.32
N SER A 378 11.28 3.62 -3.59
CA SER A 378 12.53 3.07 -4.13
C SER A 378 12.35 1.64 -4.63
N VAL A 379 11.67 0.79 -3.86
CA VAL A 379 11.33 -0.59 -4.27
C VAL A 379 10.51 -0.57 -5.56
N SER A 380 9.48 0.27 -5.64
CA SER A 380 8.63 0.39 -6.82
C SER A 380 9.42 0.85 -8.05
N VAL A 381 10.31 1.83 -7.90
CA VAL A 381 11.16 2.35 -8.99
C VAL A 381 12.16 1.30 -9.46
N ILE A 382 12.86 0.63 -8.54
CA ILE A 382 13.83 -0.42 -8.87
C ILE A 382 13.14 -1.59 -9.56
N LEU A 383 12.02 -2.03 -9.02
CA LEU A 383 11.25 -3.15 -9.58
C LEU A 383 10.70 -2.79 -10.97
N SER A 384 10.12 -1.60 -11.13
CA SER A 384 9.63 -1.11 -12.43
C SER A 384 10.75 -1.00 -13.45
N GLY A 385 11.86 -0.37 -13.08
CA GLY A 385 13.04 -0.23 -13.94
C GLY A 385 13.63 -1.58 -14.34
N GLY A 386 13.78 -2.49 -13.38
CA GLY A 386 14.25 -3.86 -13.62
C GLY A 386 13.34 -4.63 -14.58
N LEU A 387 12.03 -4.58 -14.37
CA LEU A 387 11.05 -5.22 -15.25
C LEU A 387 11.05 -4.63 -16.66
N VAL A 388 11.15 -3.30 -16.79
CA VAL A 388 11.23 -2.62 -18.09
C VAL A 388 12.51 -3.01 -18.82
N ILE A 389 13.66 -3.03 -18.15
CA ILE A 389 14.94 -3.46 -18.73
C ILE A 389 14.84 -4.93 -19.17
N LEU A 390 14.35 -5.80 -18.31
CA LEU A 390 14.16 -7.22 -18.61
C LEU A 390 13.24 -7.41 -19.82
N ALA A 391 12.13 -6.68 -19.87
CA ALA A 391 11.20 -6.71 -20.98
C ALA A 391 11.86 -6.22 -22.28
N ALA A 392 12.67 -5.16 -22.22
CA ALA A 392 13.38 -4.64 -23.38
C ALA A 392 14.36 -5.64 -24.00
N PHE A 393 14.96 -6.51 -23.16
CA PHE A 393 15.87 -7.57 -23.63
C PHE A 393 15.15 -8.84 -24.09
N LEU A 394 14.13 -9.30 -23.35
CA LEU A 394 13.49 -10.60 -23.59
C LEU A 394 12.33 -10.55 -24.59
N LEU A 395 11.55 -9.47 -24.60
CA LEU A 395 10.34 -9.38 -25.44
C LEU A 395 10.62 -9.43 -26.94
N PRO A 396 11.64 -8.77 -27.51
CA PRO A 396 11.90 -8.80 -28.96
C PRO A 396 12.08 -10.21 -29.52
N GLU A 397 12.59 -11.14 -28.73
CA GLU A 397 12.87 -12.52 -29.13
C GLU A 397 11.65 -13.46 -28.97
N THR A 398 10.60 -13.03 -28.27
CA THR A 398 9.44 -13.88 -28.00
C THR A 398 8.48 -13.97 -29.17
N GLN A 399 7.92 -15.17 -29.38
CA GLN A 399 6.85 -15.38 -30.39
C GLN A 399 5.60 -14.56 -30.08
N LEU A 400 5.36 -14.25 -28.79
CA LEU A 400 4.24 -13.44 -28.33
C LEU A 400 4.40 -11.98 -28.80
N PHE A 401 5.58 -11.41 -28.66
CA PHE A 401 5.89 -10.05 -29.13
C PHE A 401 5.78 -9.93 -30.65
N ARG A 402 6.27 -10.93 -31.40
CA ARG A 402 6.12 -10.98 -32.86
C ARG A 402 4.67 -11.08 -33.34
N ARG A 403 3.75 -11.58 -32.51
CA ARG A 403 2.30 -11.61 -32.82
C ARG A 403 1.61 -10.30 -32.43
N LEU A 404 2.10 -9.60 -31.41
CA LEU A 404 1.54 -8.32 -30.93
C LEU A 404 2.11 -7.13 -31.71
N ALA A 405 3.38 -7.17 -32.10
CA ALA A 405 3.96 -6.20 -33.03
C ALA A 405 3.43 -6.50 -34.43
N LEU A 406 2.75 -5.54 -35.04
CA LEU A 406 2.48 -5.57 -36.48
C LEU A 406 3.83 -5.60 -37.20
N SER A 407 4.39 -6.80 -37.38
CA SER A 407 5.50 -6.99 -38.30
C SER A 407 4.97 -6.74 -39.71
N THR A 408 5.18 -5.51 -40.20
CA THR A 408 5.21 -5.29 -41.65
C THR A 408 6.42 -6.03 -42.17
N VAL A 409 6.33 -7.36 -42.25
CA VAL A 409 7.19 -8.12 -43.09
C VAL A 409 6.79 -7.67 -44.49
N MET A 410 7.63 -6.86 -45.14
CA MET A 410 7.56 -6.66 -46.58
C MET A 410 7.82 -8.05 -47.21
N ASP A 411 6.73 -8.78 -47.40
CA ASP A 411 6.78 -10.09 -48.01
C ASP A 411 7.19 -9.88 -49.47
N THR A 412 8.36 -10.33 -49.84
CA THR A 412 8.87 -10.33 -51.22
C THR A 412 7.92 -10.99 -52.23
N GLN A 413 6.95 -11.76 -51.74
CA GLN A 413 5.88 -12.34 -52.56
C GLN A 413 4.80 -11.37 -53.02
N MET A 414 4.73 -10.15 -52.43
CA MET A 414 3.80 -9.08 -52.85
C MET A 414 4.40 -8.05 -53.81
N GLY A 415 5.51 -8.39 -54.46
CA GLY A 415 6.05 -7.58 -55.57
C GLY A 415 6.97 -6.43 -55.17
N TYR A 416 7.33 -6.29 -53.90
CA TYR A 416 8.38 -5.40 -53.44
C TYR A 416 9.73 -6.08 -53.54
N HIS A 417 10.35 -6.04 -54.74
CA HIS A 417 11.75 -6.38 -54.90
C HIS A 417 12.58 -5.12 -54.59
N SER A 418 13.28 -5.11 -53.46
CA SER A 418 14.49 -4.32 -53.38
C SER A 418 15.48 -5.06 -54.31
N SER A 419 15.80 -4.44 -55.46
CA SER A 419 16.84 -4.97 -56.31
C SER A 419 18.11 -5.13 -55.47
N SER A 420 18.52 -6.39 -55.25
CA SER A 420 19.77 -6.68 -54.57
C SER A 420 20.92 -6.17 -55.41
N SER A 421 21.89 -5.52 -54.84
CA SER A 421 23.09 -5.03 -55.52
C SER A 421 23.85 -6.18 -56.25
N GLU A 422 23.56 -7.43 -55.95
CA GLU A 422 24.11 -8.62 -56.56
C GLU A 422 23.58 -8.83 -57.97
N ASP A 423 22.32 -8.49 -58.29
CA ASP A 423 21.75 -8.64 -59.61
C ASP A 423 22.38 -7.70 -60.66
N PHE A 424 22.88 -6.55 -60.29
CA PHE A 424 23.49 -5.57 -61.19
C PHE A 424 24.99 -5.81 -61.38
N GLN A 425 25.66 -6.48 -60.47
CA GLN A 425 27.08 -6.88 -60.62
C GLN A 425 27.28 -7.80 -61.82
N ALA A 426 26.29 -8.57 -62.23
CA ALA A 426 26.33 -9.43 -63.38
C ALA A 426 26.50 -8.66 -64.73
N TYR A 427 26.20 -7.35 -64.75
CA TYR A 427 26.35 -6.52 -65.95
C TYR A 427 27.75 -5.92 -66.10
N LEU A 428 28.61 -5.99 -65.09
CA LEU A 428 29.95 -5.42 -65.12
C LEU A 428 30.75 -5.95 -66.32
N GLY A 429 31.29 -5.06 -67.16
CA GLY A 429 32.06 -5.38 -68.33
C GLY A 429 31.22 -5.75 -69.54
N GLN A 430 29.91 -5.88 -69.50
CA GLN A 430 29.03 -6.17 -70.61
C GLN A 430 28.78 -4.93 -71.46
N SER A 431 28.60 -5.13 -72.76
CA SER A 431 28.26 -4.09 -73.73
C SER A 431 26.76 -4.11 -74.02
N GLY A 432 26.23 -2.95 -74.34
CA GLY A 432 24.83 -2.77 -74.72
C GLY A 432 24.60 -1.56 -75.61
N THR A 433 23.33 -1.16 -75.77
CA THR A 433 22.96 -0.01 -76.60
C THR A 433 22.12 0.95 -75.77
N ALA A 434 22.42 2.26 -75.82
CA ALA A 434 21.65 3.31 -75.19
C ALA A 434 20.27 3.44 -75.85
N LEU A 435 19.20 3.20 -75.09
CA LEU A 435 17.82 3.31 -75.56
C LEU A 435 17.30 4.74 -75.52
N THR A 436 17.89 5.57 -74.67
CA THR A 436 17.60 6.99 -74.52
C THR A 436 18.92 7.78 -74.53
N PRO A 437 18.90 9.09 -74.84
CA PRO A 437 20.09 9.91 -74.63
C PRO A 437 20.46 9.94 -73.16
N LEU A 438 21.74 9.69 -72.83
CA LEU A 438 22.23 9.68 -71.43
C LEU A 438 22.82 11.03 -71.05
N ARG A 439 22.17 11.76 -70.01
CA ARG A 439 22.56 13.11 -69.57
C ARG A 439 22.37 13.32 -68.05
N PRO A 440 23.21 12.93 -67.18
CA PRO A 440 24.11 11.76 -67.22
C PRO A 440 23.38 10.42 -67.06
N SER A 441 22.07 10.40 -66.77
CA SER A 441 21.28 9.18 -66.60
C SER A 441 20.32 8.97 -67.77
N GLY A 442 20.02 7.69 -68.02
CA GLY A 442 19.07 7.22 -69.00
C GLY A 442 18.92 5.72 -68.94
N THR A 443 18.40 5.11 -70.01
CA THR A 443 18.15 3.68 -70.08
C THR A 443 18.96 3.04 -71.20
N ALA A 444 19.64 1.95 -70.95
CA ALA A 444 20.34 1.12 -71.92
C ALA A 444 19.81 -0.32 -71.95
N ARG A 445 20.01 -1.00 -73.03
CA ARG A 445 19.75 -2.45 -73.18
C ARG A 445 21.07 -3.17 -73.02
N ILE A 446 21.25 -3.86 -71.88
CA ILE A 446 22.45 -4.64 -71.55
C ILE A 446 22.02 -6.08 -71.36
N ALA A 447 22.69 -7.04 -71.98
CA ALA A 447 22.33 -8.47 -71.89
C ALA A 447 20.85 -8.77 -72.19
N ASN A 448 20.25 -8.03 -73.15
CA ASN A 448 18.84 -8.10 -73.50
C ASN A 448 17.84 -7.57 -72.46
N ASN A 449 18.33 -7.03 -71.35
CA ASN A 449 17.53 -6.39 -70.31
C ASN A 449 17.58 -4.89 -70.41
N ARG A 450 16.48 -4.25 -70.06
CA ARG A 450 16.39 -2.78 -69.94
C ARG A 450 16.89 -2.33 -68.56
N VAL A 451 17.98 -1.60 -68.54
CA VAL A 451 18.67 -1.18 -67.30
C VAL A 451 18.83 0.31 -67.31
N ASP A 452 18.53 0.93 -66.13
CA ASP A 452 18.80 2.34 -65.94
C ASP A 452 20.31 2.54 -65.69
N VAL A 453 20.93 3.39 -66.46
CA VAL A 453 22.39 3.59 -66.47
C VAL A 453 22.75 5.08 -66.27
N VAL A 454 23.97 5.30 -65.82
CA VAL A 454 24.53 6.63 -65.62
C VAL A 454 25.87 6.72 -66.32
N THR A 455 26.13 7.78 -67.08
CA THR A 455 27.44 7.99 -67.72
C THR A 455 28.46 8.54 -66.73
N VAL A 456 29.74 8.17 -66.92
CA VAL A 456 30.86 8.70 -66.12
C VAL A 456 31.35 10.03 -66.77
N GLY A 457 30.45 11.01 -66.87
CA GLY A 457 30.85 12.39 -67.26
C GLY A 457 30.39 12.89 -68.59
N ASP A 458 30.37 12.12 -69.66
CA ASP A 458 30.07 12.57 -71.02
C ASP A 458 28.64 12.26 -71.49
N PHE A 459 28.13 13.09 -72.43
CA PHE A 459 26.86 12.87 -73.10
C PHE A 459 27.00 11.68 -74.10
N ILE A 460 26.10 10.72 -73.96
CA ILE A 460 26.03 9.59 -74.92
C ILE A 460 24.70 9.68 -75.68
N ALA A 461 24.78 9.72 -77.02
CA ALA A 461 23.60 9.79 -77.87
C ALA A 461 22.78 8.48 -77.82
N GLN A 462 21.49 8.61 -78.16
CA GLN A 462 20.65 7.43 -78.33
C GLN A 462 21.22 6.54 -79.44
N ASP A 463 21.03 5.24 -79.31
CA ASP A 463 21.51 4.12 -80.21
C ASP A 463 23.03 3.97 -80.21
N SER A 464 23.79 4.69 -79.37
CA SER A 464 25.24 4.44 -79.25
C SER A 464 25.54 3.19 -78.46
N THR A 465 26.67 2.53 -78.82
CA THR A 465 27.17 1.35 -78.08
C THR A 465 27.79 1.79 -76.77
N VAL A 466 27.38 1.19 -75.69
CA VAL A 466 27.85 1.50 -74.29
C VAL A 466 28.40 0.25 -73.65
N LYS A 467 29.40 0.42 -72.75
CA LYS A 467 29.97 -0.66 -71.93
C LYS A 467 29.84 -0.29 -70.47
N VAL A 468 29.44 -1.28 -69.66
CA VAL A 468 29.36 -1.12 -68.21
C VAL A 468 30.78 -1.14 -67.62
N VAL A 469 31.16 -0.03 -66.98
CA VAL A 469 32.51 0.16 -66.41
C VAL A 469 32.52 0.03 -64.88
N ASN A 470 31.40 0.34 -64.22
CA ASN A 470 31.30 0.20 -62.78
C ASN A 470 29.85 -0.08 -62.34
N VAL A 471 29.66 -0.71 -61.19
CA VAL A 471 28.35 -0.94 -60.58
C VAL A 471 28.43 -0.62 -59.06
N GLU A 472 27.68 0.39 -58.59
CA GLU A 472 27.62 0.80 -57.22
C GLU A 472 26.17 0.70 -56.71
N GLY A 473 25.90 -0.34 -55.98
CA GLY A 473 24.52 -0.63 -55.51
C GLY A 473 23.56 -0.75 -56.71
N PRO A 474 22.46 -0.01 -56.76
CA PRO A 474 21.52 -0.03 -57.90
C PRO A 474 21.95 0.78 -59.10
N LYS A 475 23.10 1.47 -59.04
CA LYS A 475 23.59 2.33 -60.13
C LYS A 475 24.57 1.59 -61.02
N VAL A 476 24.27 1.54 -62.33
CA VAL A 476 25.13 0.92 -63.37
C VAL A 476 25.76 2.08 -64.16
N PHE A 477 27.08 2.17 -64.09
CA PHE A 477 27.84 3.21 -64.83
C PHE A 477 28.31 2.69 -66.18
N VAL A 478 28.12 3.52 -67.22
CA VAL A 478 28.48 3.16 -68.61
C VAL A 478 29.33 4.23 -69.25
N GLU A 479 30.19 3.81 -70.18
CA GLU A 479 30.97 4.67 -71.11
C GLU A 479 30.63 4.33 -72.54
N ALA A 480 30.76 5.29 -73.44
CA ALA A 480 30.62 5.07 -74.88
C ALA A 480 31.79 4.20 -75.35
N VAL A 481 31.51 3.22 -76.23
CA VAL A 481 32.53 2.47 -76.97
C VAL A 481 32.69 3.22 -78.28
N GLU A 482 33.87 3.86 -78.50
CA GLU A 482 34.25 4.37 -79.79
C GLU A 482 34.47 3.19 -80.79
N ASP A 483 33.72 3.17 -81.89
CA ASP A 483 33.99 2.24 -82.97
C ASP A 483 35.27 2.70 -83.68
N ASP A 484 36.34 1.89 -83.72
CA ASP A 484 37.57 2.05 -84.47
C ASP A 484 37.30 1.91 -85.95
#